data_421411be9ab2291681eb4dc03a803d7a
#
_entry.id   421411be9ab2291681eb4dc03a803d7a
#
_cell.length_a   1.000
_cell.length_b   1.000
_cell.length_c   1.000
_cell.angle_alpha   90.00
_cell.angle_beta   90.00
_cell.angle_gamma   90.00
#
_symmetry.space_group_name_H-M   'P 1'
#
loop_
_entity.id
_entity.type
_entity.pdbx_description
1 polymer ?
#
loop_
_entity_poly.entity_id
_entity_poly.type
_entity_poly.pdbx_seq_one_letter_code
_entity_poly.pdbx_strand_id
1 'polypeptide(L)'
;MSMPFIDLAAQQRRIRDRIDVAIAGVLDSGAYVMGPQVRAFESQLAAFGEARLALSCANGTDAIALPLMAWGIGRGDAVFCPSFTFAATPEVVPWVDATPVFVDVLPDTFNLDPAKLEAAIAGVKAEGKLTPKVVIAVDLFGQPADYPAIKAICDREGMKLIADSAQGFGCTLDGHHPLHWADVATTSFFPAKPLGCYGDGGAVLTNDPVLWDLMDSYRVHGKAVAPDLVGRTFDHDTKYLNTRIGMNSRLDTIQAAILIEKLAIFAEEIALRQVVADRYADGLAGAVLATPRVIDGGVSVWAQYVIEHENRDGLAAHLKTQGVPTAVYYPVPMHVQAPYADFPRGAGGLPVTEAKAQTVLALPMHPYLGEADQQTIIDAIRAFNG
;
A
#
# COMPACT_ATOMS: atom_id res chain seq x y z
N MET A 1 -3.48 -7.58 -30.88
CA MET A 1 -3.82 -6.71 -29.71
C MET A 1 -2.51 -6.43 -28.99
N SER A 2 -2.29 -5.24 -28.45
CA SER A 2 -1.10 -4.97 -27.64
C SER A 2 -1.20 -5.71 -26.31
N MET A 3 -0.09 -6.27 -25.83
CA MET A 3 -0.01 -6.92 -24.52
C MET A 3 -0.33 -5.89 -23.41
N PRO A 4 -1.26 -6.15 -22.49
CA PRO A 4 -1.53 -5.24 -21.39
C PRO A 4 -0.44 -5.37 -20.29
N PHE A 5 -0.08 -4.26 -19.63
CA PHE A 5 0.77 -4.32 -18.45
C PHE A 5 0.03 -4.94 -17.24
N ILE A 6 -1.25 -4.58 -17.08
CA ILE A 6 -2.22 -5.20 -16.16
C ILE A 6 -3.52 -5.39 -16.93
N ASP A 7 -4.06 -6.61 -17.02
CA ASP A 7 -5.31 -6.90 -17.75
C ASP A 7 -6.53 -6.83 -16.81
N LEU A 8 -6.99 -5.59 -16.52
CA LEU A 8 -8.20 -5.37 -15.74
C LEU A 8 -9.47 -5.91 -16.46
N ALA A 9 -9.46 -5.95 -17.81
CA ALA A 9 -10.57 -6.44 -18.57
C ALA A 9 -10.74 -7.97 -18.45
N ALA A 10 -9.65 -8.73 -18.30
CA ALA A 10 -9.72 -10.18 -18.05
C ALA A 10 -10.42 -10.49 -16.73
N GLN A 11 -10.07 -9.78 -15.65
CA GLN A 11 -10.74 -9.91 -14.36
C GLN A 11 -12.23 -9.58 -14.48
N GLN A 12 -12.55 -8.44 -15.12
CA GLN A 12 -13.93 -8.01 -15.31
C GLN A 12 -14.75 -9.06 -16.08
N ARG A 13 -14.23 -9.60 -17.19
CA ARG A 13 -14.92 -10.66 -17.96
C ARG A 13 -15.26 -11.88 -17.11
N ARG A 14 -14.36 -12.28 -16.22
CA ARG A 14 -14.51 -13.43 -15.34
C ARG A 14 -15.70 -13.33 -14.38
N ILE A 15 -15.96 -12.13 -13.86
CA ILE A 15 -17.00 -11.89 -12.83
C ILE A 15 -18.06 -10.89 -13.29
N ARG A 16 -18.21 -10.68 -14.60
CA ARG A 16 -19.06 -9.64 -15.18
C ARG A 16 -20.49 -9.68 -14.69
N ASP A 17 -21.15 -10.83 -14.74
CA ASP A 17 -22.55 -10.94 -14.32
C ASP A 17 -22.76 -10.61 -12.85
N ARG A 18 -21.80 -10.98 -11.98
CA ARG A 18 -21.83 -10.67 -10.55
C ARG A 18 -21.68 -9.17 -10.31
N ILE A 19 -20.76 -8.54 -11.03
CA ILE A 19 -20.52 -7.08 -10.96
C ILE A 19 -21.77 -6.32 -11.42
N ASP A 20 -22.37 -6.70 -12.52
CA ASP A 20 -23.57 -6.03 -13.06
C ASP A 20 -24.76 -6.12 -12.07
N VAL A 21 -24.97 -7.28 -11.43
CA VAL A 21 -26.00 -7.46 -10.39
C VAL A 21 -25.68 -6.61 -9.15
N ALA A 22 -24.43 -6.58 -8.71
CA ALA A 22 -24.01 -5.81 -7.55
C ALA A 22 -24.23 -4.31 -7.75
N ILE A 23 -23.85 -3.77 -8.92
CA ILE A 23 -24.05 -2.35 -9.27
C ILE A 23 -25.53 -2.04 -9.39
N ALA A 24 -26.33 -2.88 -10.09
CA ALA A 24 -27.76 -2.68 -10.23
C ALA A 24 -28.45 -2.60 -8.86
N GLY A 25 -28.11 -3.48 -7.91
CA GLY A 25 -28.66 -3.44 -6.55
C GLY A 25 -28.36 -2.13 -5.80
N VAL A 26 -27.23 -1.50 -6.03
CA VAL A 26 -26.93 -0.17 -5.46
C VAL A 26 -27.78 0.91 -6.13
N LEU A 27 -27.92 0.88 -7.46
CA LEU A 27 -28.76 1.82 -8.20
C LEU A 27 -30.23 1.74 -7.78
N ASP A 28 -30.76 0.53 -7.63
CA ASP A 28 -32.14 0.29 -7.21
C ASP A 28 -32.41 0.79 -5.77
N SER A 29 -31.42 0.69 -4.88
CA SER A 29 -31.53 1.14 -3.49
C SER A 29 -31.41 2.65 -3.31
N GLY A 30 -30.70 3.35 -4.22
CA GLY A 30 -30.35 4.76 -4.10
C GLY A 30 -29.38 5.10 -2.96
N ALA A 31 -28.86 4.11 -2.22
CA ALA A 31 -27.94 4.31 -1.09
C ALA A 31 -26.48 4.43 -1.54
N TYR A 32 -26.15 5.52 -2.24
CA TYR A 32 -24.84 5.69 -2.89
C TYR A 32 -23.69 5.98 -1.94
N VAL A 33 -23.95 6.52 -0.75
CA VAL A 33 -22.92 6.89 0.24
C VAL A 33 -23.24 6.20 1.56
N MET A 34 -22.25 5.48 2.10
CA MET A 34 -22.37 4.75 3.38
C MET A 34 -23.54 3.75 3.40
N GLY A 35 -23.87 3.17 2.24
CA GLY A 35 -24.90 2.13 2.11
C GLY A 35 -24.50 0.81 2.78
N PRO A 36 -25.41 -0.18 2.83
CA PRO A 36 -25.18 -1.46 3.53
C PRO A 36 -23.98 -2.24 2.97
N GLN A 37 -23.67 -2.10 1.68
CA GLN A 37 -22.53 -2.75 1.05
C GLN A 37 -21.17 -2.27 1.62
N VAL A 38 -21.08 -1.02 2.08
CA VAL A 38 -19.86 -0.50 2.71
C VAL A 38 -19.56 -1.29 3.99
N ARG A 39 -20.56 -1.48 4.86
CA ARG A 39 -20.38 -2.26 6.11
C ARG A 39 -20.13 -3.74 5.83
N ALA A 40 -20.82 -4.31 4.84
CA ALA A 40 -20.62 -5.70 4.44
C ALA A 40 -19.18 -5.91 3.92
N PHE A 41 -18.69 -4.99 3.11
CA PHE A 41 -17.31 -5.01 2.63
C PHE A 41 -16.30 -4.85 3.77
N GLU A 42 -16.49 -3.87 4.67
CA GLU A 42 -15.62 -3.66 5.83
C GLU A 42 -15.51 -4.93 6.69
N SER A 43 -16.64 -5.62 6.93
CA SER A 43 -16.65 -6.89 7.68
C SER A 43 -15.87 -8.01 6.96
N GLN A 44 -16.06 -8.17 5.65
CA GLN A 44 -15.34 -9.18 4.87
C GLN A 44 -13.86 -8.85 4.74
N LEU A 45 -13.51 -7.56 4.57
CA LEU A 45 -12.14 -7.08 4.51
C LEU A 45 -11.40 -7.34 5.83
N ALA A 46 -12.05 -7.06 6.97
CA ALA A 46 -11.50 -7.36 8.29
C ALA A 46 -11.21 -8.85 8.46
N ALA A 47 -12.17 -9.71 8.08
CA ALA A 47 -12.00 -11.17 8.14
C ALA A 47 -10.84 -11.66 7.26
N PHE A 48 -10.71 -11.13 6.03
CA PHE A 48 -9.63 -11.50 5.12
C PHE A 48 -8.24 -11.04 5.63
N GLY A 49 -8.16 -9.83 6.19
CA GLY A 49 -6.91 -9.23 6.69
C GLY A 49 -6.59 -9.60 8.14
N GLU A 50 -7.25 -10.61 8.73
CA GLU A 50 -7.04 -11.06 10.13
C GLU A 50 -7.21 -9.92 11.16
N ALA A 51 -8.07 -8.95 10.84
CA ALA A 51 -8.32 -7.79 11.68
C ALA A 51 -9.63 -7.93 12.45
N ARG A 52 -9.70 -7.28 13.62
CA ARG A 52 -10.95 -7.13 14.34
C ARG A 52 -11.91 -6.16 13.65
N LEU A 53 -11.36 -5.10 13.04
CA LEU A 53 -12.12 -4.00 12.44
C LEU A 53 -11.44 -3.52 11.16
N ALA A 54 -12.25 -3.16 10.17
CA ALA A 54 -11.83 -2.41 9.01
C ALA A 54 -12.67 -1.15 8.85
N LEU A 55 -12.08 -0.12 8.29
CA LEU A 55 -12.69 1.18 8.02
C LEU A 55 -12.31 1.58 6.60
N SER A 56 -13.28 1.62 5.70
CA SER A 56 -13.05 2.04 4.32
C SER A 56 -13.05 3.57 4.18
N CYS A 57 -12.29 4.08 3.22
CA CYS A 57 -12.12 5.51 2.96
C CYS A 57 -11.99 5.80 1.46
N ALA A 58 -11.83 7.06 1.10
CA ALA A 58 -11.87 7.50 -0.28
C ALA A 58 -10.71 6.99 -1.15
N ASN A 59 -9.52 6.78 -0.56
CA ASN A 59 -8.31 6.34 -1.26
C ASN A 59 -7.23 5.85 -0.28
N GLY A 60 -6.14 5.29 -0.82
CA GLY A 60 -5.02 4.81 0.00
C GLY A 60 -4.24 5.90 0.71
N THR A 61 -4.17 7.11 0.15
CA THR A 61 -3.50 8.27 0.77
C THR A 61 -4.22 8.67 2.07
N ASP A 62 -5.55 8.81 2.00
CA ASP A 62 -6.37 9.10 3.18
C ASP A 62 -6.29 7.97 4.22
N ALA A 63 -6.16 6.72 3.77
CA ALA A 63 -5.99 5.57 4.66
C ALA A 63 -4.74 5.71 5.57
N ILE A 64 -3.64 6.28 5.07
CA ILE A 64 -2.43 6.55 5.86
C ILE A 64 -2.62 7.81 6.73
N ALA A 65 -3.32 8.83 6.24
CA ALA A 65 -3.55 10.08 6.97
C ALA A 65 -4.45 9.88 8.21
N LEU A 66 -5.49 9.07 8.10
CA LEU A 66 -6.47 8.84 9.17
C LEU A 66 -5.86 8.38 10.51
N PRO A 67 -5.00 7.36 10.58
CA PRO A 67 -4.34 6.98 11.85
C PRO A 67 -3.40 8.06 12.38
N LEU A 68 -2.68 8.81 11.53
CA LEU A 68 -1.83 9.92 11.97
C LEU A 68 -2.68 11.00 12.66
N MET A 69 -3.83 11.38 12.07
CA MET A 69 -4.77 12.32 12.67
C MET A 69 -5.35 11.79 13.99
N ALA A 70 -5.72 10.51 14.04
CA ALA A 70 -6.33 9.89 15.21
C ALA A 70 -5.35 9.74 16.39
N TRP A 71 -4.07 9.55 16.12
CA TRP A 71 -3.02 9.55 17.14
C TRP A 71 -2.56 10.96 17.54
N GLY A 72 -3.07 12.02 16.90
CA GLY A 72 -2.70 13.40 17.17
C GLY A 72 -1.25 13.72 16.78
N ILE A 73 -0.74 13.03 15.76
CA ILE A 73 0.60 13.30 15.21
C ILE A 73 0.62 14.72 14.63
N GLY A 74 1.69 15.49 14.90
CA GLY A 74 1.75 16.88 14.51
C GLY A 74 3.13 17.51 14.63
N ARG A 75 3.16 18.82 14.81
CA ARG A 75 4.39 19.63 14.84
C ARG A 75 5.38 19.13 15.89
N GLY A 76 6.61 18.90 15.45
CA GLY A 76 7.68 18.39 16.31
C GLY A 76 7.76 16.88 16.37
N ASP A 77 6.82 16.15 15.73
CA ASP A 77 6.86 14.71 15.61
C ASP A 77 7.60 14.26 14.34
N ALA A 78 8.38 13.18 14.45
CA ALA A 78 9.04 12.51 13.35
C ALA A 78 8.29 11.24 12.96
N VAL A 79 8.03 11.08 11.66
CA VAL A 79 7.47 9.88 11.04
C VAL A 79 8.50 9.28 10.09
N PHE A 80 8.96 8.07 10.37
CA PHE A 80 9.99 7.39 9.59
C PHE A 80 9.34 6.58 8.48
N CYS A 81 9.85 6.72 7.25
CA CYS A 81 9.35 5.99 6.09
C CYS A 81 10.47 5.73 5.07
N PRO A 82 10.34 4.71 4.20
CA PRO A 82 11.31 4.52 3.12
C PRO A 82 11.22 5.68 2.11
N SER A 83 12.33 5.97 1.45
CA SER A 83 12.35 6.90 0.32
C SER A 83 12.10 6.22 -1.02
N PHE A 84 12.24 4.89 -1.08
CA PHE A 84 11.91 4.09 -2.24
C PHE A 84 10.46 3.60 -2.14
N THR A 85 9.53 4.50 -2.39
CA THR A 85 8.08 4.27 -2.25
C THR A 85 7.28 5.19 -3.15
N PHE A 86 5.95 5.02 -3.17
CA PHE A 86 5.02 5.96 -3.79
C PHE A 86 4.85 7.23 -2.93
N ALA A 87 4.53 8.35 -3.57
CA ALA A 87 4.44 9.65 -2.92
C ALA A 87 3.47 9.70 -1.73
N ALA A 88 2.37 8.94 -1.77
CA ALA A 88 1.37 8.93 -0.70
C ALA A 88 1.96 8.63 0.69
N THR A 89 2.99 7.77 0.78
CA THR A 89 3.60 7.37 2.05
C THR A 89 4.20 8.57 2.80
N PRO A 90 5.10 9.40 2.22
CA PRO A 90 5.64 10.58 2.90
C PRO A 90 4.72 11.81 2.84
N GLU A 91 3.87 11.97 1.82
CA GLU A 91 3.15 13.23 1.59
C GLU A 91 2.09 13.54 2.67
N VAL A 92 1.50 12.53 3.27
CA VAL A 92 0.50 12.70 4.34
C VAL A 92 1.10 13.21 5.64
N VAL A 93 2.40 13.06 5.82
CA VAL A 93 3.08 13.47 7.06
C VAL A 93 3.08 14.99 7.23
N PRO A 94 3.45 15.80 6.23
CA PRO A 94 3.29 17.25 6.30
C PRO A 94 1.82 17.73 6.40
N TRP A 95 0.85 16.94 5.93
CA TRP A 95 -0.58 17.31 6.06
C TRP A 95 -1.04 17.44 7.52
N VAL A 96 -0.40 16.69 8.41
CA VAL A 96 -0.64 16.76 9.85
C VAL A 96 0.41 17.65 10.57
N ASP A 97 1.20 18.44 9.83
CA ASP A 97 2.27 19.33 10.36
C ASP A 97 3.44 18.56 11.03
N ALA A 98 3.58 17.25 10.75
CA ALA A 98 4.70 16.43 11.21
C ALA A 98 5.85 16.42 10.17
N THR A 99 6.98 15.83 10.53
CA THR A 99 8.17 15.78 9.67
C THR A 99 8.47 14.34 9.23
N PRO A 100 8.45 14.02 7.92
CA PRO A 100 8.92 12.74 7.43
C PRO A 100 10.44 12.64 7.57
N VAL A 101 10.94 11.48 7.99
CA VAL A 101 12.37 11.15 8.06
C VAL A 101 12.60 9.96 7.14
N PHE A 102 13.37 10.16 6.08
CA PHE A 102 13.61 9.12 5.09
C PHE A 102 14.63 8.10 5.55
N VAL A 103 14.31 6.84 5.37
CA VAL A 103 15.13 5.67 5.71
C VAL A 103 15.47 4.90 4.44
N ASP A 104 16.68 4.35 4.38
CA ASP A 104 17.11 3.51 3.26
C ASP A 104 16.44 2.13 3.29
N VAL A 105 16.54 1.41 2.21
CA VAL A 105 15.88 0.12 2.01
C VAL A 105 16.89 -1.02 1.90
N LEU A 106 16.42 -2.26 2.09
CA LEU A 106 17.19 -3.47 1.85
C LEU A 106 17.45 -3.64 0.34
N PRO A 107 18.65 -4.11 -0.05
CA PRO A 107 19.03 -4.17 -1.46
C PRO A 107 18.34 -5.27 -2.26
N ASP A 108 17.74 -6.24 -1.60
CA ASP A 108 17.15 -7.43 -2.21
C ASP A 108 15.60 -7.45 -2.16
N THR A 109 15.01 -6.88 -1.10
CA THR A 109 13.55 -6.82 -0.95
C THR A 109 12.97 -5.45 -1.27
N PHE A 110 13.80 -4.40 -1.34
CA PHE A 110 13.44 -2.99 -1.52
C PHE A 110 12.57 -2.42 -0.37
N ASN A 111 12.31 -3.19 0.65
CA ASN A 111 11.56 -2.78 1.84
C ASN A 111 12.47 -2.07 2.84
N LEU A 112 11.87 -1.30 3.76
CA LEU A 112 12.57 -0.53 4.78
C LEU A 112 13.59 -1.38 5.53
N ASP A 113 14.85 -0.91 5.60
CA ASP A 113 15.95 -1.58 6.31
C ASP A 113 15.85 -1.30 7.84
N PRO A 114 15.61 -2.33 8.67
CA PRO A 114 15.49 -2.16 10.12
C PRO A 114 16.75 -1.56 10.77
N ALA A 115 17.95 -1.91 10.29
CA ALA A 115 19.19 -1.36 10.84
C ALA A 115 19.37 0.14 10.50
N LYS A 116 18.92 0.55 9.32
CA LYS A 116 18.90 1.97 8.92
C LYS A 116 17.82 2.75 9.66
N LEU A 117 16.68 2.13 9.94
CA LEU A 117 15.63 2.71 10.78
C LEU A 117 16.17 3.01 12.18
N GLU A 118 16.81 2.04 12.82
CA GLU A 118 17.38 2.19 14.16
C GLU A 118 18.40 3.34 14.20
N ALA A 119 19.30 3.41 13.21
CA ALA A 119 20.27 4.50 13.09
C ALA A 119 19.59 5.87 12.87
N ALA A 120 18.54 5.94 12.05
CA ALA A 120 17.80 7.17 11.80
C ALA A 120 17.09 7.68 13.08
N ILE A 121 16.47 6.78 13.84
CA ILE A 121 15.85 7.12 15.14
C ILE A 121 16.89 7.65 16.11
N ALA A 122 18.04 6.99 16.23
CA ALA A 122 19.13 7.46 17.10
C ALA A 122 19.64 8.86 16.69
N GLY A 123 19.75 9.12 15.37
CA GLY A 123 20.13 10.44 14.85
C GLY A 123 19.15 11.54 15.22
N VAL A 124 17.85 11.29 15.03
CA VAL A 124 16.76 12.25 15.38
C VAL A 124 16.78 12.55 16.89
N LYS A 125 16.95 11.53 17.73
CA LYS A 125 17.06 11.70 19.18
C LYS A 125 18.29 12.53 19.58
N ALA A 126 19.44 12.29 18.94
CA ALA A 126 20.67 13.02 19.22
C ALA A 126 20.58 14.51 18.84
N GLU A 127 19.86 14.83 17.75
CA GLU A 127 19.59 16.23 17.37
C GLU A 127 18.65 16.95 18.35
N GLY A 128 17.69 16.24 18.95
CA GLY A 128 16.75 16.76 19.94
C GLY A 128 15.73 17.76 19.41
N LYS A 129 15.55 17.88 18.07
CA LYS A 129 14.61 18.81 17.43
C LYS A 129 13.23 18.19 17.20
N LEU A 130 13.20 16.89 16.99
CA LEU A 130 11.99 16.10 16.68
C LEU A 130 11.86 14.95 17.66
N THR A 131 10.63 14.51 17.88
CA THR A 131 10.30 13.34 18.70
C THR A 131 9.91 12.17 17.80
N PRO A 132 10.62 11.02 17.81
CA PRO A 132 10.21 9.82 17.09
C PRO A 132 8.82 9.34 17.53
N LYS A 133 7.87 9.17 16.60
CA LYS A 133 6.48 8.80 16.92
C LYS A 133 5.94 7.64 16.10
N VAL A 134 6.18 7.60 14.81
CA VAL A 134 5.56 6.63 13.91
C VAL A 134 6.59 6.10 12.93
N VAL A 135 6.48 4.82 12.60
CA VAL A 135 7.11 4.18 11.44
C VAL A 135 6.01 3.81 10.44
N ILE A 136 6.19 4.16 9.19
CA ILE A 136 5.39 3.66 8.06
C ILE A 136 6.27 2.68 7.29
N ALA A 137 6.02 1.38 7.44
CA ALA A 137 6.66 0.34 6.64
C ALA A 137 5.77 0.02 5.45
N VAL A 138 6.38 -0.08 4.27
CA VAL A 138 5.65 -0.32 3.01
C VAL A 138 5.84 -1.77 2.58
N ASP A 139 4.76 -2.43 2.18
CA ASP A 139 4.79 -3.75 1.54
C ASP A 139 5.06 -3.59 0.04
N LEU A 140 6.28 -3.15 -0.28
CA LEU A 140 6.63 -2.71 -1.63
C LEU A 140 6.57 -3.87 -2.63
N PHE A 141 6.00 -3.61 -3.80
CA PHE A 141 5.81 -4.55 -4.90
C PHE A 141 4.94 -5.75 -4.56
N GLY A 142 4.37 -5.78 -3.34
CA GLY A 142 3.43 -6.83 -2.94
C GLY A 142 3.97 -7.81 -1.92
N GLN A 143 5.19 -7.63 -1.40
CA GLN A 143 5.75 -8.48 -0.35
C GLN A 143 5.78 -7.76 1.00
N PRO A 144 5.64 -8.50 2.13
CA PRO A 144 5.70 -7.91 3.45
C PRO A 144 7.10 -7.35 3.76
N ALA A 145 7.14 -6.23 4.53
CA ALA A 145 8.38 -5.77 5.14
C ALA A 145 8.82 -6.72 6.28
N ASP A 146 10.05 -6.52 6.79
CA ASP A 146 10.53 -7.27 7.98
C ASP A 146 9.83 -6.74 9.24
N TYR A 147 8.55 -7.10 9.38
CA TYR A 147 7.71 -6.65 10.48
C TYR A 147 8.19 -7.06 11.86
N PRO A 148 8.70 -8.31 12.10
CA PRO A 148 9.25 -8.69 13.39
C PRO A 148 10.40 -7.77 13.85
N ALA A 149 11.35 -7.46 12.97
CA ALA A 149 12.47 -6.59 13.29
C ALA A 149 12.01 -5.13 13.50
N ILE A 150 11.14 -4.61 12.62
CA ILE A 150 10.61 -3.24 12.73
C ILE A 150 9.75 -3.09 14.00
N LYS A 151 8.89 -4.06 14.31
CA LYS A 151 8.05 -4.07 15.52
C LYS A 151 8.89 -4.04 16.79
N ALA A 152 9.95 -4.84 16.85
CA ALA A 152 10.87 -4.85 18.00
C ALA A 152 11.52 -3.46 18.24
N ILE A 153 11.84 -2.74 17.17
CA ILE A 153 12.34 -1.36 17.24
C ILE A 153 11.24 -0.44 17.75
N CYS A 154 10.04 -0.50 17.17
CA CYS A 154 8.91 0.35 17.56
C CYS A 154 8.55 0.17 19.04
N ASP A 155 8.51 -1.08 19.54
CA ASP A 155 8.19 -1.37 20.94
C ASP A 155 9.24 -0.81 21.90
N ARG A 156 10.51 -0.99 21.59
CA ARG A 156 11.61 -0.46 22.40
C ARG A 156 11.59 1.08 22.45
N GLU A 157 11.21 1.71 21.35
CA GLU A 157 11.21 3.16 21.20
C GLU A 157 9.88 3.82 21.59
N GLY A 158 8.83 3.04 21.90
CA GLY A 158 7.49 3.52 22.20
C GLY A 158 6.79 4.17 21.00
N MET A 159 7.07 3.69 19.80
CA MET A 159 6.56 4.23 18.53
C MET A 159 5.39 3.42 18.00
N LYS A 160 4.53 4.06 17.20
CA LYS A 160 3.47 3.42 16.45
C LYS A 160 3.99 2.87 15.11
N LEU A 161 3.37 1.80 14.62
CA LEU A 161 3.71 1.16 13.35
C LEU A 161 2.48 1.13 12.42
N ILE A 162 2.64 1.71 11.24
CA ILE A 162 1.70 1.58 10.12
C ILE A 162 2.30 0.60 9.10
N ALA A 163 1.55 -0.42 8.73
CA ALA A 163 1.82 -1.24 7.56
C ALA A 163 1.11 -0.61 6.35
N ASP A 164 1.86 0.02 5.46
CA ASP A 164 1.34 0.51 4.18
C ASP A 164 1.28 -0.64 3.18
N SER A 165 0.18 -1.38 3.22
CA SER A 165 -0.10 -2.52 2.34
C SER A 165 -0.84 -2.10 1.06
N ALA A 166 -0.69 -0.84 0.59
CA ALA A 166 -1.33 -0.40 -0.64
C ALA A 166 -0.92 -1.22 -1.87
N GLN A 167 0.26 -1.81 -1.86
CA GLN A 167 0.74 -2.76 -2.87
C GLN A 167 0.72 -4.20 -2.36
N GLY A 168 0.68 -4.40 -1.05
CA GLY A 168 0.84 -5.70 -0.40
C GLY A 168 -0.42 -6.26 0.25
N PHE A 169 -1.61 -5.67 0.09
CA PHE A 169 -2.80 -6.23 0.72
C PHE A 169 -3.02 -7.69 0.32
N GLY A 170 -3.07 -8.58 1.30
CA GLY A 170 -3.12 -10.03 1.12
C GLY A 170 -1.76 -10.73 1.18
N CYS A 171 -0.62 -10.00 1.28
CA CYS A 171 0.67 -10.61 1.59
C CYS A 171 0.68 -11.12 3.04
N THR A 172 1.52 -12.12 3.30
CA THR A 172 1.72 -12.65 4.65
C THR A 172 3.19 -12.85 4.94
N LEU A 173 3.55 -12.81 6.23
CA LEU A 173 4.85 -13.20 6.76
C LEU A 173 4.60 -14.25 7.85
N ASP A 174 5.26 -15.41 7.78
CA ASP A 174 5.05 -16.54 8.68
C ASP A 174 3.57 -16.93 8.83
N GLY A 175 2.79 -16.78 7.76
CA GLY A 175 1.36 -17.09 7.71
C GLY A 175 0.43 -16.00 8.26
N HIS A 176 0.95 -14.85 8.69
CA HIS A 176 0.17 -13.76 9.26
C HIS A 176 0.15 -12.51 8.35
N HIS A 177 -1.00 -11.82 8.30
CA HIS A 177 -1.11 -10.51 7.65
C HIS A 177 -0.27 -9.45 8.41
N PRO A 178 0.28 -8.41 7.74
CA PRO A 178 1.09 -7.36 8.38
C PRO A 178 0.49 -6.70 9.62
N LEU A 179 -0.85 -6.64 9.75
CA LEU A 179 -1.52 -6.15 10.97
C LEU A 179 -1.19 -6.98 12.23
N HIS A 180 -0.72 -8.22 12.11
CA HIS A 180 -0.27 -9.01 13.26
C HIS A 180 0.82 -8.30 14.08
N TRP A 181 1.67 -7.51 13.42
CA TRP A 181 2.75 -6.74 14.05
C TRP A 181 2.42 -5.25 14.17
N ALA A 182 1.68 -4.69 13.21
CA ALA A 182 1.41 -3.25 13.15
C ALA A 182 0.23 -2.83 14.04
N ASP A 183 0.19 -1.57 14.44
CA ASP A 183 -0.98 -0.96 15.11
C ASP A 183 -2.15 -0.80 14.13
N VAL A 184 -1.83 -0.50 12.86
CA VAL A 184 -2.77 -0.44 11.74
C VAL A 184 -2.12 -0.96 10.46
N ALA A 185 -2.94 -1.55 9.58
CA ALA A 185 -2.57 -1.79 8.19
C ALA A 185 -3.47 -0.94 7.28
N THR A 186 -2.86 -0.28 6.29
CA THR A 186 -3.59 0.57 5.33
C THR A 186 -3.52 -0.04 3.95
N THR A 187 -4.53 0.19 3.11
CA THR A 187 -4.52 -0.29 1.73
C THR A 187 -5.20 0.67 0.77
N SER A 188 -4.94 0.48 -0.51
CA SER A 188 -5.53 1.22 -1.61
C SER A 188 -6.30 0.28 -2.53
N PHE A 189 -7.45 0.73 -2.98
CA PHE A 189 -8.28 0.04 -3.98
C PHE A 189 -8.24 0.72 -5.34
N PHE A 190 -7.20 1.53 -5.62
CA PHE A 190 -6.97 2.02 -6.98
C PHE A 190 -7.01 0.86 -7.99
N PRO A 191 -7.61 1.02 -9.19
CA PRO A 191 -7.91 -0.10 -10.09
C PRO A 191 -6.75 -1.06 -10.39
N ALA A 192 -5.52 -0.54 -10.46
CA ALA A 192 -4.32 -1.33 -10.74
C ALA A 192 -3.73 -2.05 -9.52
N LYS A 193 -4.28 -1.87 -8.32
CA LYS A 193 -3.84 -2.57 -7.10
C LYS A 193 -4.27 -4.04 -7.14
N PRO A 194 -3.61 -4.94 -6.37
CA PRO A 194 -3.99 -6.35 -6.32
C PRO A 194 -5.48 -6.57 -6.05
N LEU A 195 -6.05 -5.84 -5.09
CA LEU A 195 -7.48 -5.72 -4.88
C LEU A 195 -7.91 -4.29 -5.25
N GLY A 196 -8.36 -4.06 -6.47
CA GLY A 196 -8.74 -2.73 -6.97
C GLY A 196 -10.23 -2.62 -7.30
N CYS A 197 -10.86 -1.48 -6.99
CA CYS A 197 -12.23 -1.16 -7.42
C CYS A 197 -12.26 -0.54 -8.83
N TYR A 198 -13.36 0.06 -9.24
CA TYR A 198 -13.51 0.74 -10.53
C TYR A 198 -13.52 2.27 -10.36
N GLY A 199 -12.68 2.76 -9.50
CA GLY A 199 -12.44 4.15 -9.14
C GLY A 199 -11.43 4.21 -8.00
N ASP A 200 -11.50 5.25 -7.18
CA ASP A 200 -10.68 5.35 -5.98
C ASP A 200 -11.33 4.64 -4.79
N GLY A 201 -10.50 4.20 -3.88
CA GLY A 201 -10.89 3.57 -2.62
C GLY A 201 -9.65 3.23 -1.78
N GLY A 202 -9.88 3.07 -0.50
CA GLY A 202 -8.87 2.64 0.46
C GLY A 202 -9.51 2.11 1.73
N ALA A 203 -8.68 1.57 2.62
CA ALA A 203 -9.13 1.14 3.93
C ALA A 203 -7.99 1.13 4.96
N VAL A 204 -8.39 1.19 6.23
CA VAL A 204 -7.55 0.96 7.41
C VAL A 204 -8.08 -0.25 8.15
N LEU A 205 -7.19 -1.17 8.50
CA LEU A 205 -7.48 -2.32 9.37
C LEU A 205 -6.83 -2.09 10.73
N THR A 206 -7.54 -2.40 11.81
CA THR A 206 -7.04 -2.25 13.18
C THR A 206 -7.72 -3.21 14.15
N ASN A 207 -7.03 -3.50 15.26
CA ASN A 207 -7.58 -4.26 16.37
C ASN A 207 -8.04 -3.35 17.54
N ASP A 208 -7.83 -2.03 17.42
CA ASP A 208 -8.18 -1.02 18.44
C ASP A 208 -9.53 -0.35 18.10
N PRO A 209 -10.61 -0.62 18.86
CA PRO A 209 -11.91 -0.02 18.62
C PRO A 209 -11.96 1.49 18.90
N VAL A 210 -11.13 1.99 19.84
CA VAL A 210 -11.10 3.43 20.13
C VAL A 210 -10.46 4.19 18.98
N LEU A 211 -9.38 3.65 18.41
CA LEU A 211 -8.74 4.21 17.22
C LEU A 211 -9.69 4.17 16.02
N TRP A 212 -10.45 3.06 15.86
CA TRP A 212 -11.44 2.93 14.79
C TRP A 212 -12.53 4.01 14.90
N ASP A 213 -13.10 4.23 16.08
CA ASP A 213 -14.12 5.27 16.31
C ASP A 213 -13.60 6.68 15.97
N LEU A 214 -12.34 6.97 16.33
CA LEU A 214 -11.72 8.26 16.00
C LEU A 214 -11.53 8.42 14.49
N MET A 215 -11.04 7.40 13.80
CA MET A 215 -10.88 7.43 12.35
C MET A 215 -12.23 7.51 11.63
N ASP A 216 -13.28 6.81 12.12
CA ASP A 216 -14.65 6.93 11.59
C ASP A 216 -15.19 8.35 11.74
N SER A 217 -14.90 9.00 12.86
CA SER A 217 -15.21 10.43 13.03
C SER A 217 -14.48 11.29 11.99
N TYR A 218 -13.16 11.10 11.85
CA TYR A 218 -12.35 11.91 10.92
C TYR A 218 -12.78 11.78 9.48
N ARG A 219 -13.09 10.56 8.98
CA ARG A 219 -13.53 10.35 7.57
C ARG A 219 -14.87 10.99 7.22
N VAL A 220 -15.65 11.41 8.22
CA VAL A 220 -16.96 12.08 8.05
C VAL A 220 -16.97 13.45 8.74
N HIS A 221 -16.00 14.29 8.43
CA HIS A 221 -15.89 15.69 8.87
C HIS A 221 -15.68 15.90 10.38
N GLY A 222 -15.16 14.91 11.12
CA GLY A 222 -14.97 15.02 12.56
C GLY A 222 -16.27 14.94 13.37
N LYS A 223 -17.28 14.21 12.84
CA LYS A 223 -18.55 13.98 13.51
C LYS A 223 -18.35 13.41 14.91
N ALA A 224 -19.14 13.87 15.88
CA ALA A 224 -19.11 13.38 17.24
C ALA A 224 -19.35 11.86 17.31
N VAL A 225 -18.53 11.16 18.09
CA VAL A 225 -18.69 9.74 18.41
C VAL A 225 -19.19 9.57 19.85
N ALA A 226 -19.67 8.36 20.18
CA ALA A 226 -20.30 8.12 21.48
C ALA A 226 -19.52 8.64 22.70
N PRO A 227 -18.17 8.48 22.80
CA PRO A 227 -17.41 9.05 23.90
C PRO A 227 -17.49 10.58 24.01
N ASP A 228 -17.64 11.29 22.88
CA ASP A 228 -17.73 12.77 22.88
C ASP A 228 -19.04 13.27 23.50
N LEU A 229 -20.03 12.42 23.59
CA LEU A 229 -21.39 12.74 24.06
C LEU A 229 -21.61 12.40 25.53
N VAL A 230 -20.70 11.66 26.16
CA VAL A 230 -20.84 11.22 27.57
C VAL A 230 -20.91 12.42 28.50
N GLY A 231 -21.94 12.46 29.34
CA GLY A 231 -22.16 13.52 30.33
C GLY A 231 -22.60 14.87 29.77
N ARG A 232 -22.95 14.93 28.47
CA ARG A 232 -23.45 16.14 27.82
C ARG A 232 -24.92 15.97 27.46
N THR A 233 -25.71 17.02 27.64
CA THR A 233 -27.08 17.15 27.15
C THR A 233 -27.13 18.13 26.00
N PHE A 234 -27.86 17.78 24.94
CA PHE A 234 -28.01 18.60 23.74
C PHE A 234 -29.49 18.87 23.50
N ASP A 235 -29.84 20.11 23.23
CA ASP A 235 -31.22 20.54 22.91
C ASP A 235 -31.58 20.29 21.44
N HIS A 236 -30.69 19.68 20.67
CA HIS A 236 -30.84 19.43 19.23
C HIS A 236 -30.23 18.08 18.82
N ASP A 237 -30.55 17.64 17.61
CA ASP A 237 -29.98 16.42 17.04
C ASP A 237 -28.44 16.57 16.92
N THR A 238 -27.72 15.63 17.52
CA THR A 238 -26.24 15.58 17.50
C THR A 238 -25.69 15.14 16.12
N LYS A 239 -26.53 14.86 15.16
CA LYS A 239 -26.16 14.45 13.79
C LYS A 239 -25.16 15.41 13.12
N TYR A 240 -25.28 16.71 13.42
CA TYR A 240 -24.42 17.76 12.86
C TYR A 240 -23.38 18.30 13.86
N LEU A 241 -23.19 17.61 14.99
CA LEU A 241 -22.15 17.98 15.94
C LEU A 241 -20.80 17.44 15.46
N ASN A 242 -19.86 18.37 15.20
CA ASN A 242 -18.48 18.05 14.89
C ASN A 242 -17.61 18.42 16.09
N THR A 243 -16.80 17.48 16.56
CA THR A 243 -15.95 17.65 17.74
C THR A 243 -14.46 17.77 17.39
N ARG A 244 -14.14 17.58 16.12
CA ARG A 244 -12.77 17.70 15.55
C ARG A 244 -12.82 18.15 14.11
N ILE A 245 -11.69 18.63 13.59
CA ILE A 245 -11.54 18.95 12.16
C ILE A 245 -11.22 17.63 11.44
N GLY A 246 -12.11 17.19 10.56
CA GLY A 246 -11.96 15.97 9.80
C GLY A 246 -11.90 16.23 8.29
N MET A 247 -12.16 15.18 7.51
CA MET A 247 -12.15 15.19 6.05
C MET A 247 -13.42 14.52 5.49
N ASN A 248 -13.63 14.66 4.20
CA ASN A 248 -14.64 13.88 3.48
C ASN A 248 -13.95 12.69 2.81
N SER A 249 -13.83 11.58 3.53
CA SER A 249 -13.13 10.39 3.05
C SER A 249 -13.95 9.13 3.26
N ARG A 250 -14.82 8.82 2.31
CA ARG A 250 -15.72 7.67 2.34
C ARG A 250 -15.54 6.83 1.09
N LEU A 251 -15.68 5.52 1.20
CA LEU A 251 -15.80 4.63 0.05
C LEU A 251 -17.23 4.69 -0.48
N ASP A 252 -17.39 4.94 -1.78
CA ASP A 252 -18.72 4.92 -2.41
C ASP A 252 -19.31 3.51 -2.39
N THR A 253 -20.62 3.42 -2.19
CA THR A 253 -21.33 2.14 -2.08
C THR A 253 -21.19 1.28 -3.33
N ILE A 254 -21.13 1.89 -4.53
CA ILE A 254 -20.88 1.18 -5.79
C ILE A 254 -19.49 0.50 -5.75
N GLN A 255 -18.46 1.21 -5.30
CA GLN A 255 -17.13 0.64 -5.20
C GLN A 255 -17.06 -0.48 -4.15
N ALA A 256 -17.74 -0.34 -3.02
CA ALA A 256 -17.85 -1.39 -2.02
C ALA A 256 -18.52 -2.65 -2.58
N ALA A 257 -19.61 -2.50 -3.33
CA ALA A 257 -20.31 -3.61 -3.98
C ALA A 257 -19.40 -4.36 -4.97
N ILE A 258 -18.63 -3.64 -5.78
CA ILE A 258 -17.63 -4.21 -6.70
C ILE A 258 -16.54 -4.96 -5.93
N LEU A 259 -16.03 -4.37 -4.85
CA LEU A 259 -14.95 -4.95 -4.03
C LEU A 259 -15.38 -6.23 -3.33
N ILE A 260 -16.63 -6.38 -2.90
CA ILE A 260 -17.17 -7.63 -2.36
C ILE A 260 -16.99 -8.76 -3.38
N GLU A 261 -17.36 -8.52 -4.64
CA GLU A 261 -17.27 -9.54 -5.68
C GLU A 261 -15.82 -9.88 -6.05
N LYS A 262 -14.93 -8.89 -6.02
CA LYS A 262 -13.50 -9.08 -6.27
C LYS A 262 -12.80 -9.78 -5.11
N LEU A 263 -13.13 -9.45 -3.87
CA LEU A 263 -12.56 -10.09 -2.69
C LEU A 263 -12.87 -11.60 -2.65
N ALA A 264 -14.03 -12.00 -3.15
CA ALA A 264 -14.45 -13.40 -3.23
C ALA A 264 -13.56 -14.28 -4.14
N ILE A 265 -12.81 -13.67 -5.08
CA ILE A 265 -11.88 -14.40 -5.96
C ILE A 265 -10.40 -14.05 -5.66
N PHE A 266 -10.14 -13.19 -4.70
CA PHE A 266 -8.82 -12.58 -4.51
C PHE A 266 -7.74 -13.59 -4.08
N ALA A 267 -8.07 -14.53 -3.20
CA ALA A 267 -7.13 -15.58 -2.79
C ALA A 267 -6.65 -16.44 -3.98
N GLU A 268 -7.55 -16.76 -4.91
CA GLU A 268 -7.20 -17.47 -6.14
C GLU A 268 -6.32 -16.61 -7.06
N GLU A 269 -6.60 -15.31 -7.17
CA GLU A 269 -5.77 -14.41 -7.97
C GLU A 269 -4.35 -14.25 -7.41
N ILE A 270 -4.19 -14.28 -6.07
CA ILE A 270 -2.86 -14.32 -5.44
C ILE A 270 -2.10 -15.57 -5.86
N ALA A 271 -2.75 -16.74 -5.82
CA ALA A 271 -2.13 -17.99 -6.24
C ALA A 271 -1.75 -17.98 -7.75
N LEU A 272 -2.60 -17.43 -8.62
CA LEU A 272 -2.30 -17.26 -10.04
C LEU A 272 -1.12 -16.30 -10.29
N ARG A 273 -0.98 -15.23 -9.50
CA ARG A 273 0.17 -14.33 -9.56
C ARG A 273 1.47 -15.03 -9.15
N GLN A 274 1.41 -15.93 -8.18
CA GLN A 274 2.58 -16.74 -7.81
C GLN A 274 3.04 -17.61 -8.97
N VAL A 275 2.12 -18.26 -9.69
CA VAL A 275 2.45 -19.06 -10.89
C VAL A 275 3.16 -18.21 -11.96
N VAL A 276 2.69 -16.98 -12.17
CA VAL A 276 3.35 -16.04 -13.09
C VAL A 276 4.75 -15.66 -12.60
N ALA A 277 4.91 -15.40 -11.31
CA ALA A 277 6.19 -15.04 -10.71
C ALA A 277 7.21 -16.18 -10.82
N ASP A 278 6.80 -17.42 -10.56
CA ASP A 278 7.66 -18.60 -10.66
C ASP A 278 8.18 -18.79 -12.10
N ARG A 279 7.30 -18.67 -13.11
CA ARG A 279 7.72 -18.75 -14.52
C ARG A 279 8.72 -17.65 -14.89
N TYR A 280 8.55 -16.43 -14.40
CA TYR A 280 9.53 -15.36 -14.61
C TYR A 280 10.86 -15.67 -13.91
N ALA A 281 10.82 -16.16 -12.67
CA ALA A 281 12.04 -16.49 -11.93
C ALA A 281 12.86 -17.55 -12.67
N ASP A 282 12.20 -18.62 -13.14
CA ASP A 282 12.84 -19.69 -13.91
C ASP A 282 13.31 -19.19 -15.28
N GLY A 283 12.46 -18.47 -15.99
CA GLY A 283 12.72 -18.00 -17.36
C GLY A 283 13.79 -16.91 -17.44
N LEU A 284 13.99 -16.10 -16.41
CA LEU A 284 14.93 -14.97 -16.39
C LEU A 284 16.23 -15.26 -15.63
N ALA A 285 16.38 -16.48 -15.09
CA ALA A 285 17.62 -16.86 -14.41
C ALA A 285 18.85 -16.64 -15.28
N GLY A 286 19.80 -15.84 -14.81
CA GLY A 286 21.05 -15.47 -15.51
C GLY A 286 20.88 -14.53 -16.72
N ALA A 287 19.66 -14.02 -16.99
CA ALA A 287 19.40 -13.08 -18.08
C ALA A 287 19.30 -11.61 -17.60
N VAL A 288 19.17 -11.38 -16.31
CA VAL A 288 19.05 -10.07 -15.67
C VAL A 288 19.99 -9.99 -14.48
N LEU A 289 20.26 -8.79 -13.98
CA LEU A 289 21.11 -8.58 -12.81
C LEU A 289 20.52 -9.24 -11.56
N ALA A 290 19.22 -9.07 -11.33
CA ALA A 290 18.47 -9.74 -10.28
C ALA A 290 16.99 -9.91 -10.66
N THR A 291 16.40 -11.03 -10.24
CA THR A 291 14.95 -11.23 -10.13
C THR A 291 14.49 -10.89 -8.71
N PRO A 292 13.20 -10.57 -8.49
CA PRO A 292 12.70 -10.25 -7.15
C PRO A 292 12.96 -11.38 -6.16
N ARG A 293 13.42 -11.01 -4.95
CA ARG A 293 13.47 -11.91 -3.81
C ARG A 293 12.35 -11.57 -2.84
N VAL A 294 11.64 -12.58 -2.35
CA VAL A 294 10.69 -12.43 -1.24
C VAL A 294 11.42 -12.75 0.07
N ILE A 295 11.13 -12.00 1.13
CA ILE A 295 11.66 -12.25 2.47
C ILE A 295 11.35 -13.69 2.91
N ASP A 296 12.24 -14.33 3.66
CA ASP A 296 12.04 -15.69 4.16
C ASP A 296 10.76 -15.75 5.01
N GLY A 297 9.92 -16.77 4.80
CA GLY A 297 8.59 -16.88 5.41
C GLY A 297 7.52 -15.98 4.78
N GLY A 298 7.89 -15.14 3.82
CA GLY A 298 6.99 -14.21 3.15
C GLY A 298 6.21 -14.84 2.00
N VAL A 299 4.96 -14.42 1.82
CA VAL A 299 4.14 -14.65 0.63
C VAL A 299 3.82 -13.30 0.00
N SER A 300 4.23 -13.11 -1.26
CA SER A 300 3.95 -11.89 -2.02
C SER A 300 2.64 -12.00 -2.79
N VAL A 301 1.92 -10.88 -2.89
CA VAL A 301 0.76 -10.75 -3.79
C VAL A 301 1.17 -10.28 -5.20
N TRP A 302 2.46 -10.04 -5.41
CA TRP A 302 3.03 -9.67 -6.71
C TRP A 302 2.26 -8.53 -7.40
N ALA A 303 2.14 -7.41 -6.69
CA ALA A 303 1.55 -6.20 -7.29
C ALA A 303 2.35 -5.75 -8.51
N GLN A 304 3.67 -5.88 -8.44
CA GLN A 304 4.63 -5.69 -9.52
C GLN A 304 5.66 -6.83 -9.49
N TYR A 305 6.14 -7.25 -10.67
CA TYR A 305 7.32 -8.09 -10.82
C TYR A 305 8.46 -7.21 -11.31
N VAL A 306 9.39 -6.86 -10.43
CA VAL A 306 10.44 -5.87 -10.67
C VAL A 306 11.79 -6.58 -10.77
N ILE A 307 12.38 -6.57 -11.96
CA ILE A 307 13.74 -7.03 -12.21
C ILE A 307 14.74 -5.89 -12.08
N GLU A 308 16.03 -6.23 -11.97
CA GLU A 308 17.11 -5.27 -12.08
C GLU A 308 17.96 -5.55 -13.32
N HIS A 309 18.37 -4.49 -14.02
CA HIS A 309 19.23 -4.59 -15.19
C HIS A 309 20.20 -3.39 -15.26
N GLU A 310 21.47 -3.62 -15.56
CA GLU A 310 22.50 -2.57 -15.63
C GLU A 310 22.14 -1.51 -16.69
N ASN A 311 21.73 -1.95 -17.87
CA ASN A 311 21.21 -1.07 -18.93
C ASN A 311 19.67 -1.11 -18.95
N ARG A 312 19.02 -0.68 -17.84
CA ARG A 312 17.57 -0.69 -17.67
C ARG A 312 16.83 0.06 -18.78
N ASP A 313 17.30 1.24 -19.17
CA ASP A 313 16.64 2.09 -20.17
C ASP A 313 16.78 1.50 -21.57
N GLY A 314 17.94 0.90 -21.91
CA GLY A 314 18.13 0.16 -23.15
C GLY A 314 17.21 -1.06 -23.24
N LEU A 315 17.12 -1.84 -22.16
CA LEU A 315 16.20 -2.97 -22.08
C LEU A 315 14.75 -2.53 -22.25
N ALA A 316 14.30 -1.48 -21.57
CA ALA A 316 12.96 -0.94 -21.71
C ALA A 316 12.64 -0.48 -23.15
N ALA A 317 13.58 0.20 -23.81
CA ALA A 317 13.45 0.61 -25.20
C ALA A 317 13.36 -0.61 -26.14
N HIS A 318 14.21 -1.63 -25.93
CA HIS A 318 14.15 -2.89 -26.68
C HIS A 318 12.79 -3.59 -26.54
N LEU A 319 12.32 -3.80 -25.31
CA LEU A 319 11.03 -4.43 -25.02
C LEU A 319 9.85 -3.68 -25.66
N LYS A 320 9.90 -2.35 -25.66
CA LYS A 320 8.90 -1.52 -26.34
C LYS A 320 8.83 -1.81 -27.84
N THR A 321 9.97 -2.05 -28.52
CA THR A 321 9.99 -2.41 -29.95
C THR A 321 9.35 -3.78 -30.21
N GLN A 322 9.38 -4.67 -29.23
CA GLN A 322 8.77 -6.00 -29.27
C GLN A 322 7.28 -5.98 -28.82
N GLY A 323 6.72 -4.79 -28.54
CA GLY A 323 5.33 -4.65 -28.07
C GLY A 323 5.11 -5.04 -26.60
N VAL A 324 6.18 -5.19 -25.82
CA VAL A 324 6.15 -5.49 -24.38
C VAL A 324 6.13 -4.19 -23.59
N PRO A 325 5.07 -3.85 -22.87
CA PRO A 325 5.03 -2.67 -22.00
C PRO A 325 5.85 -2.90 -20.73
N THR A 326 6.54 -1.86 -20.26
CA THR A 326 7.29 -1.85 -19.01
C THR A 326 7.03 -0.57 -18.24
N ALA A 327 7.34 -0.58 -16.95
CA ALA A 327 7.27 0.60 -16.09
C ALA A 327 8.47 0.65 -15.12
N VAL A 328 8.78 1.84 -14.62
CA VAL A 328 9.86 2.01 -13.63
C VAL A 328 9.24 2.46 -12.30
N TYR A 329 9.39 1.65 -11.28
CA TYR A 329 8.96 1.91 -9.91
C TYR A 329 10.17 1.80 -8.97
N TYR A 330 10.86 2.93 -8.59
CA TYR A 330 10.58 4.32 -8.95
C TYR A 330 11.83 4.96 -9.56
N PRO A 331 11.70 5.79 -10.63
CA PRO A 331 12.87 6.34 -11.31
C PRO A 331 13.56 7.45 -10.50
N VAL A 332 12.81 8.11 -9.60
CA VAL A 332 13.29 9.21 -8.77
C VAL A 332 12.84 8.96 -7.33
N PRO A 333 13.78 8.69 -6.40
CA PRO A 333 13.48 8.54 -4.99
C PRO A 333 12.81 9.77 -4.37
N MET A 334 11.99 9.58 -3.33
CA MET A 334 11.22 10.67 -2.75
C MET A 334 12.11 11.81 -2.22
N HIS A 335 13.21 11.48 -1.52
CA HIS A 335 14.10 12.47 -0.91
C HIS A 335 14.86 13.38 -1.89
N VAL A 336 14.83 13.08 -3.19
CA VAL A 336 15.44 13.95 -4.24
C VAL A 336 14.40 14.71 -5.05
N GLN A 337 13.12 14.46 -4.83
CA GLN A 337 12.03 15.22 -5.45
C GLN A 337 11.85 16.57 -4.75
N ALA A 338 11.62 17.62 -5.51
CA ALA A 338 11.58 19.00 -5.01
C ALA A 338 10.74 19.22 -3.73
N PRO A 339 9.52 18.67 -3.57
CA PRO A 339 8.72 18.90 -2.37
C PRO A 339 9.28 18.24 -1.11
N TYR A 340 10.20 17.26 -1.25
CA TYR A 340 10.71 16.44 -0.15
C TYR A 340 12.21 16.61 0.12
N ALA A 341 12.92 17.37 -0.72
CA ALA A 341 14.38 17.45 -0.69
C ALA A 341 14.97 18.01 0.62
N ASP A 342 14.23 18.87 1.30
CA ASP A 342 14.63 19.52 2.56
C ASP A 342 14.30 18.69 3.81
N PHE A 343 13.57 17.57 3.69
CA PHE A 343 13.25 16.74 4.83
C PHE A 343 14.44 15.88 5.29
N PRO A 344 14.53 15.58 6.60
CA PRO A 344 15.61 14.77 7.16
C PRO A 344 15.67 13.36 6.55
N ARG A 345 16.89 12.80 6.55
CA ARG A 345 17.17 11.43 6.15
C ARG A 345 18.16 10.78 7.12
N GLY A 346 18.16 9.46 7.15
CA GLY A 346 19.07 8.68 7.97
C GLY A 346 20.53 9.04 7.75
N ALA A 347 21.36 8.89 8.76
CA ALA A 347 22.80 9.14 8.70
C ALA A 347 23.46 8.27 7.61
N GLY A 348 24.32 8.89 6.80
CA GLY A 348 24.98 8.22 5.69
C GLY A 348 24.23 8.29 4.36
N GLY A 349 23.09 8.98 4.29
CA GLY A 349 22.27 9.09 3.08
C GLY A 349 21.47 7.82 2.78
N LEU A 350 21.01 7.68 1.54
CA LEU A 350 20.14 6.59 1.09
C LEU A 350 20.74 5.89 -0.16
N PRO A 351 21.98 5.37 -0.08
CA PRO A 351 22.71 4.89 -1.25
C PRO A 351 22.06 3.67 -1.93
N VAL A 352 21.39 2.79 -1.17
CA VAL A 352 20.68 1.64 -1.75
C VAL A 352 19.48 2.13 -2.56
N THR A 353 18.66 3.01 -1.99
CA THR A 353 17.53 3.64 -2.67
C THR A 353 17.97 4.32 -3.98
N GLU A 354 19.05 5.09 -3.95
CA GLU A 354 19.56 5.82 -5.12
C GLU A 354 20.07 4.85 -6.22
N ALA A 355 20.77 3.78 -5.82
CA ALA A 355 21.26 2.76 -6.75
C ALA A 355 20.10 1.98 -7.40
N LYS A 356 19.11 1.56 -6.60
CA LYS A 356 17.96 0.79 -7.11
C LYS A 356 17.10 1.59 -8.10
N ALA A 357 16.96 2.88 -7.91
CA ALA A 357 16.28 3.77 -8.86
C ALA A 357 16.88 3.74 -10.28
N GLN A 358 18.16 3.35 -10.42
CA GLN A 358 18.84 3.26 -11.72
C GLN A 358 18.64 1.91 -12.42
N THR A 359 18.37 0.82 -11.69
CA THR A 359 18.41 -0.55 -12.21
C THR A 359 17.05 -1.22 -12.34
N VAL A 360 16.03 -0.78 -11.59
CA VAL A 360 14.72 -1.45 -11.53
C VAL A 360 13.88 -1.25 -12.79
N LEU A 361 13.22 -2.35 -13.22
CA LEU A 361 12.27 -2.38 -14.34
C LEU A 361 11.14 -3.35 -14.02
N ALA A 362 9.90 -2.87 -14.03
CA ALA A 362 8.72 -3.71 -13.83
C ALA A 362 8.24 -4.32 -15.14
N LEU A 363 7.95 -5.61 -15.12
CA LEU A 363 7.41 -6.40 -16.22
C LEU A 363 5.89 -6.54 -16.08
N PRO A 364 5.16 -6.88 -17.17
CA PRO A 364 3.74 -7.20 -17.08
C PRO A 364 3.47 -8.27 -16.01
N MET A 365 2.57 -7.96 -15.06
CA MET A 365 2.25 -8.83 -13.93
C MET A 365 0.78 -8.74 -13.57
N HIS A 366 0.04 -9.82 -13.83
CA HIS A 366 -1.36 -9.96 -13.43
C HIS A 366 -1.77 -11.44 -13.43
N PRO A 367 -2.84 -11.86 -12.71
CA PRO A 367 -3.20 -13.27 -12.55
C PRO A 367 -3.65 -13.96 -13.84
N TYR A 368 -3.89 -13.20 -14.91
CA TYR A 368 -4.39 -13.67 -16.21
C TYR A 368 -3.32 -13.62 -17.30
N LEU A 369 -2.04 -13.43 -16.95
CA LEU A 369 -0.94 -13.44 -17.93
C LEU A 369 -0.71 -14.87 -18.44
N GLY A 370 -1.06 -15.10 -19.70
CA GLY A 370 -0.91 -16.40 -20.35
C GLY A 370 0.55 -16.82 -20.53
N GLU A 371 0.80 -18.13 -20.55
CA GLU A 371 2.15 -18.68 -20.68
C GLU A 371 2.83 -18.23 -21.99
N ALA A 372 2.10 -18.20 -23.10
CA ALA A 372 2.64 -17.78 -24.40
C ALA A 372 3.07 -16.31 -24.42
N ASP A 373 2.25 -15.41 -23.83
CA ASP A 373 2.59 -14.00 -23.72
C ASP A 373 3.80 -13.81 -22.79
N GLN A 374 3.84 -14.53 -21.68
CA GLN A 374 4.95 -14.50 -20.74
C GLN A 374 6.24 -15.02 -21.37
N GLN A 375 6.18 -16.12 -22.17
CA GLN A 375 7.35 -16.63 -22.88
C GLN A 375 7.87 -15.60 -23.88
N THR A 376 6.99 -14.89 -24.58
CA THR A 376 7.38 -13.79 -25.48
C THR A 376 8.16 -12.71 -24.74
N ILE A 377 7.77 -12.34 -23.52
CA ILE A 377 8.49 -11.37 -22.69
C ILE A 377 9.87 -11.91 -22.31
N ILE A 378 9.94 -13.15 -21.84
CA ILE A 378 11.19 -13.81 -21.44
C ILE A 378 12.18 -13.88 -22.62
N ASP A 379 11.70 -14.31 -23.79
CA ASP A 379 12.55 -14.42 -24.99
C ASP A 379 13.07 -13.05 -25.44
N ALA A 380 12.23 -12.01 -25.37
CA ALA A 380 12.64 -10.65 -25.70
C ALA A 380 13.72 -10.11 -24.72
N ILE A 381 13.61 -10.42 -23.42
CA ILE A 381 14.62 -10.02 -22.43
C ILE A 381 15.94 -10.79 -22.70
N ARG A 382 15.87 -12.10 -22.96
CA ARG A 382 17.06 -12.93 -23.26
C ARG A 382 17.75 -12.56 -24.55
N ALA A 383 17.03 -12.00 -25.52
CA ALA A 383 17.59 -11.54 -26.79
C ALA A 383 18.26 -10.16 -26.72
N PHE A 384 18.13 -9.45 -25.59
CA PHE A 384 18.75 -8.14 -25.40
C PHE A 384 20.26 -8.29 -25.13
N ASN A 385 21.07 -7.72 -26.02
CA ASN A 385 22.54 -7.76 -25.96
C ASN A 385 23.13 -6.35 -25.69
N GLY A 386 22.56 -5.62 -24.75
CA GLY A 386 22.95 -4.23 -24.52
C GLY A 386 23.62 -3.95 -23.19
#